data_ffeed62310b5f9e83e6864a1d2db4fea
#
_entry.id   ffeed62310b5f9e83e6864a1d2db4fea
#
_cell.length_a   1.000
_cell.length_b   1.000
_cell.length_c   1.000
_cell.angle_alpha   90.00
_cell.angle_beta   90.00
_cell.angle_gamma   90.00
#
_symmetry.space_group_name_H-M   'P 1'
#
loop_
_entity.id
_entity.type
_entity.pdbx_description
1 polymer ?
#
loop_
_entity_poly.entity_id
_entity_poly.type
_entity_poly.pdbx_seq_one_letter_code
_entity_poly.pdbx_strand_id
1 'polypeptide(L)'
;MKILLLGSGAREHALARALARDPQTSELIVAPGNPGTSAIATNLNIDPSVPEEVVALATQMGADLVVVGPEAPLVAGVADAVRDA
;
A
#
# COMPACT_ATOMS: atom_id res chain seq x y z
N MET A 1 9.63 6.56 7.83
CA MET A 1 8.30 5.96 7.90
C MET A 1 8.16 4.92 6.81
N LYS A 2 7.72 3.73 7.16
CA LYS A 2 7.46 2.66 6.21
C LYS A 2 5.99 2.69 5.83
N ILE A 3 5.70 2.79 4.54
CA ILE A 3 4.34 2.99 4.05
C ILE A 3 3.94 1.83 3.13
N LEU A 4 2.74 1.31 3.33
CA LEU A 4 2.10 0.36 2.44
C LEU A 4 0.93 1.07 1.74
N LEU A 5 1.01 1.17 0.41
CA LEU A 5 -0.05 1.76 -0.41
C LEU A 5 -0.77 0.65 -1.15
N LEU A 6 -2.09 0.57 -0.98
CA LEU A 6 -2.93 -0.43 -1.61
C LEU A 6 -3.58 0.13 -2.88
N GLY A 7 -3.38 -0.56 -4.00
CA GLY A 7 -4.00 -0.19 -5.24
C GLY A 7 -3.10 -0.40 -6.44
N SER A 8 -3.64 -0.16 -7.63
CA SER A 8 -2.94 -0.42 -8.90
C SER A 8 -3.25 0.59 -9.99
N GLY A 9 -4.10 1.58 -9.73
CA GLY A 9 -4.53 2.53 -10.73
C GLY A 9 -3.61 3.75 -10.88
N ALA A 10 -4.00 4.66 -11.75
CA ALA A 10 -3.23 5.87 -12.02
C ALA A 10 -3.19 6.80 -10.80
N ARG A 11 -4.24 6.83 -10.00
CA ARG A 11 -4.28 7.65 -8.78
C ARG A 11 -3.32 7.13 -7.72
N GLU A 12 -3.18 5.81 -7.62
CA GLU A 12 -2.20 5.19 -6.73
C GLU A 12 -0.78 5.49 -7.19
N HIS A 13 -0.54 5.55 -8.50
CA HIS A 13 0.74 5.97 -9.04
C HIS A 13 1.07 7.40 -8.62
N ALA A 14 0.11 8.32 -8.73
CA ALA A 14 0.31 9.71 -8.31
C ALA A 14 0.59 9.82 -6.81
N LEU A 15 -0.15 9.06 -5.98
CA LEU A 15 0.08 9.01 -4.54
C LEU A 15 1.47 8.44 -4.22
N ALA A 16 1.88 7.38 -4.92
CA ALA A 16 3.18 6.77 -4.72
C ALA A 16 4.31 7.75 -5.02
N ARG A 17 4.17 8.55 -6.08
CA ARG A 17 5.17 9.57 -6.40
C ARG A 17 5.29 10.62 -5.30
N ALA A 18 4.15 11.08 -4.77
CA ALA A 18 4.14 12.05 -3.69
C ALA A 18 4.77 11.47 -2.42
N LEU A 19 4.42 10.23 -2.07
CA LEU A 19 4.96 9.56 -0.89
C LEU A 19 6.45 9.28 -1.03
N ALA A 20 6.90 8.87 -2.21
CA ALA A 20 8.30 8.58 -2.46
C ALA A 20 9.19 9.83 -2.34
N ARG A 21 8.63 11.01 -2.60
CA ARG A 21 9.35 12.28 -2.49
C ARG A 21 9.43 12.81 -1.07
N ASP A 22 8.59 12.28 -0.16
CA ASP A 22 8.58 12.74 1.21
C ASP A 22 9.84 12.23 1.92
N PRO A 23 10.65 13.14 2.52
CA PRO A 23 11.89 12.72 3.19
C PRO A 23 11.64 11.84 4.42
N GLN A 24 10.41 11.79 4.94
CA GLN A 24 10.05 10.90 6.04
C GLN A 24 9.76 9.48 5.60
N THR A 25 9.59 9.25 4.29
CA THR A 25 9.34 7.92 3.76
C THR A 25 10.64 7.16 3.60
N SER A 26 10.86 6.15 4.43
CA SER A 26 12.05 5.30 4.37
C SER A 26 11.86 4.08 3.48
N GLU A 27 10.62 3.60 3.35
CA GLU A 27 10.28 2.46 2.51
C GLU A 27 8.85 2.63 2.01
N LEU A 28 8.63 2.38 0.73
CA LEU A 28 7.32 2.44 0.12
C LEU A 28 7.06 1.15 -0.66
N ILE A 29 6.02 0.42 -0.24
CA ILE A 29 5.56 -0.78 -0.93
C ILE A 29 4.17 -0.51 -1.46
N VAL A 30 3.93 -0.86 -2.72
CA VAL A 30 2.63 -0.71 -3.38
C VAL A 30 2.11 -2.11 -3.72
N ALA A 31 0.89 -2.41 -3.34
CA ALA A 31 0.31 -3.73 -3.53
C ALA A 31 -1.07 -3.65 -4.18
N PRO A 32 -1.30 -4.25 -5.34
CA PRO A 32 -0.33 -4.93 -6.20
C PRO A 32 0.55 -3.99 -7.02
N GLY A 33 0.18 -2.72 -7.15
CA GLY A 33 0.93 -1.75 -7.93
C GLY A 33 0.72 -1.89 -9.43
N ASN A 34 1.49 -1.14 -10.20
CA ASN A 34 1.47 -1.18 -11.67
C ASN A 34 2.89 -0.86 -12.19
N PRO A 35 3.13 -0.92 -13.52
CA PRO A 35 4.46 -0.64 -14.05
C PRO A 35 4.99 0.75 -13.70
N GLY A 36 4.12 1.75 -13.55
CA GLY A 36 4.53 3.09 -13.14
C GLY A 36 5.03 3.12 -11.70
N THR A 37 4.34 2.42 -10.79
CA THR A 37 4.77 2.37 -9.38
C THR A 37 6.03 1.54 -9.19
N SER A 38 6.30 0.56 -10.05
CA SER A 38 7.52 -0.24 -9.93
C SER A 38 8.79 0.58 -10.19
N ALA A 39 8.67 1.70 -10.88
CA ALA A 39 9.79 2.59 -11.15
C ALA A 39 10.20 3.43 -9.94
N ILE A 40 9.30 3.61 -8.97
CA ILE A 40 9.50 4.52 -7.84
C ILE A 40 9.32 3.85 -6.48
N ALA A 41 8.85 2.62 -6.46
CA ALA A 41 8.58 1.88 -5.22
C ALA A 41 8.72 0.38 -5.48
N THR A 42 8.55 -0.41 -4.43
CA THR A 42 8.52 -1.87 -4.55
C THR A 42 7.08 -2.32 -4.69
N ASN A 43 6.77 -3.02 -5.79
CA ASN A 43 5.46 -3.64 -5.96
C ASN A 43 5.49 -5.05 -5.38
N LEU A 44 4.43 -5.41 -4.64
CA LEU A 44 4.24 -6.78 -4.18
C LEU A 44 2.87 -7.28 -4.63
N ASN A 45 2.86 -8.49 -5.17
CA ASN A 45 1.66 -9.05 -5.77
C ASN A 45 0.81 -9.73 -4.69
N ILE A 46 0.04 -8.93 -3.97
CA ILE A 46 -1.00 -9.42 -3.06
C ILE A 46 -2.35 -8.85 -3.48
N ASP A 47 -3.42 -9.52 -3.06
CA ASP A 47 -4.77 -9.05 -3.31
C ASP A 47 -5.19 -8.10 -2.20
N PRO A 48 -5.34 -6.78 -2.50
CA PRO A 48 -5.70 -5.81 -1.47
C PRO A 48 -7.14 -5.96 -0.95
N SER A 49 -7.95 -6.81 -1.60
CA SER A 49 -9.30 -7.10 -1.14
C SER A 49 -9.34 -8.21 -0.09
N VAL A 50 -8.23 -8.87 0.19
CA VAL A 50 -8.13 -9.93 1.19
C VAL A 50 -7.49 -9.36 2.46
N PRO A 51 -8.27 -9.15 3.54
CA PRO A 51 -7.74 -8.52 4.76
C PRO A 51 -6.53 -9.23 5.36
N GLU A 52 -6.53 -10.56 5.35
CA GLU A 52 -5.46 -11.36 5.92
C GLU A 52 -4.13 -11.14 5.21
N GLU A 53 -4.14 -11.00 3.89
CA GLU A 53 -2.94 -10.74 3.11
C GLU A 53 -2.39 -9.34 3.40
N VAL A 54 -3.28 -8.36 3.52
CA VAL A 54 -2.90 -6.97 3.82
C VAL A 54 -2.27 -6.89 5.21
N VAL A 55 -2.90 -7.48 6.21
CA VAL A 55 -2.38 -7.48 7.59
C VAL A 55 -1.05 -8.20 7.66
N ALA A 56 -0.92 -9.35 7.00
CA ALA A 56 0.32 -10.12 6.99
C ALA A 56 1.47 -9.29 6.40
N LEU A 57 1.22 -8.61 5.28
CA LEU A 57 2.24 -7.78 4.65
C LEU A 57 2.59 -6.56 5.50
N ALA A 58 1.59 -5.86 6.02
CA ALA A 58 1.81 -4.69 6.87
C ALA A 58 2.64 -5.05 8.10
N THR A 59 2.32 -6.17 8.72
CA THR A 59 3.04 -6.67 9.90
C THR A 59 4.48 -7.07 9.54
N GLN A 60 4.64 -7.81 8.44
CA GLN A 60 5.94 -8.32 8.01
C GLN A 60 6.91 -7.18 7.67
N MET A 61 6.43 -6.13 7.02
CA MET A 61 7.28 -4.98 6.67
C MET A 61 7.43 -3.97 7.81
N GLY A 62 6.63 -4.08 8.86
CA GLY A 62 6.62 -3.10 9.94
C GLY A 62 6.08 -1.75 9.50
N ALA A 63 4.97 -1.77 8.77
CA ALA A 63 4.39 -0.55 8.22
C ALA A 63 3.95 0.41 9.32
N ASP A 64 4.35 1.66 9.18
CA ASP A 64 3.90 2.74 10.07
C ASP A 64 2.57 3.32 9.60
N LEU A 65 2.28 3.21 8.31
CA LEU A 65 1.08 3.76 7.70
C LEU A 65 0.62 2.85 6.55
N VAL A 66 -0.68 2.57 6.51
CA VAL A 66 -1.31 1.87 5.39
C VAL A 66 -2.28 2.83 4.73
N VAL A 67 -2.07 3.08 3.45
CA VAL A 67 -2.91 3.98 2.65
C VAL A 67 -3.70 3.15 1.66
N VAL A 68 -5.03 3.28 1.69
CA VAL A 68 -5.92 2.61 0.74
C VAL A 68 -6.18 3.60 -0.40
N GLY A 69 -5.71 3.25 -1.60
CA GLY A 69 -5.91 4.11 -2.76
C GLY A 69 -7.39 4.19 -3.14
N PRO A 70 -7.81 5.29 -3.79
CA PRO A 70 -9.23 5.49 -4.11
C PRO A 70 -9.78 4.49 -5.12
N GLU A 71 -8.90 3.84 -5.89
CA GLU A 71 -9.30 2.83 -6.86
C GLU A 71 -9.17 1.39 -6.33
N ALA A 72 -8.65 1.22 -5.10
CA ALA A 72 -8.57 -0.10 -4.50
C ALA A 72 -9.98 -0.54 -4.08
N PRO A 73 -10.29 -1.85 -4.19
CA PRO A 73 -11.57 -2.35 -3.71
C PRO A 73 -11.71 -2.10 -2.21
N LEU A 74 -12.73 -1.35 -1.81
CA LEU A 74 -13.06 -1.19 -0.41
C LEU A 74 -13.86 -2.42 0.02
N VAL A 75 -13.15 -3.44 0.46
CA VAL A 75 -13.78 -4.61 1.05
C VAL A 75 -14.01 -4.31 2.53
N ALA A 76 -15.25 -4.50 2.97
CA ALA A 76 -15.59 -4.31 4.37
C ALA A 76 -14.66 -5.15 5.25
N GLY A 77 -14.04 -4.52 6.22
CA GLY A 77 -13.15 -5.18 7.16
C GLY A 77 -11.66 -5.02 6.90
N VAL A 78 -11.23 -4.58 5.70
CA VAL A 78 -9.79 -4.39 5.45
C VAL A 78 -9.21 -3.33 6.39
N ALA A 79 -9.84 -2.16 6.45
CA ALA A 79 -9.37 -1.09 7.31
C ALA A 79 -9.42 -1.49 8.79
N ASP A 80 -10.47 -2.19 9.20
CA ASP A 80 -10.62 -2.66 10.57
C ASP A 80 -9.56 -3.72 10.90
N ALA A 81 -9.30 -4.65 9.98
CA ALA A 81 -8.28 -5.68 10.17
C ALA A 81 -6.89 -5.08 10.34
N VAL A 82 -6.55 -4.07 9.55
CA VAL A 82 -5.27 -3.37 9.66
C VAL A 82 -5.18 -2.60 10.97
N ARG A 83 -6.27 -1.96 11.37
CA ARG A 83 -6.31 -1.19 12.61
C ARG A 83 -6.13 -2.09 13.84
N ASP A 84 -6.68 -3.32 13.78
CA ASP A 84 -6.60 -4.28 14.87
C ASP A 84 -5.23 -4.98 14.95
N ALA A 85 -4.47 -4.89 13.90
CA ALA A 85 -3.12 -5.46 13.88
C ALA A 85 -2.08 -4.44 14.35
#